data_c1f9140dad571fbf1b93e361839988c7
#
_entry.id   c1f9140dad571fbf1b93e361839988c7
#
_cell.length_a   1.000
_cell.length_b   1.000
_cell.length_c   1.000
_cell.angle_alpha   90.00
_cell.angle_beta   90.00
_cell.angle_gamma   90.00
#
_symmetry.space_group_name_H-M   'P 1'
#
loop_
_entity.id
_entity.type
_entity.pdbx_description
1 polymer ?
#
loop_
_entity_poly.entity_id
_entity_poly.type
_entity_poly.pdbx_seq_one_letter_code
_entity_poly.pdbx_strand_id
1 'polypeptide(L)'
;MASPTEPKEKTDPKAETIARVAPLLPEPGLERRRPRLFSIHGAHLGKRWALEACGVVIGRDPAQAGLALPDPAVSGRHCALELEPVTGEFTVSDLGSRNGTFVNSEKVAERRLSDGDRIFVGETVLEFSLDDTLGAGFHSGIDGRVDIDALTGLLVKRAFDLELARVFARAGEGAGPLSLLMINLDELESTSDGRAQKVGSLCIAEVGRIIREGVATAGCACRNSSDEFLAFLHPLELSRGMELAEQIRARVAAYEFERDGVQVHPTISIGIAELHRGLPTPDHLLQAADEALFRAKRAGRNQVSR
;
A
#
# COMPACT_ATOMS: atom_id res chain seq x y z
N MET A 1 33.22 -64.81 -3.11
CA MET A 1 31.98 -64.16 -2.62
C MET A 1 32.31 -62.70 -2.35
N ALA A 2 32.01 -61.85 -3.30
CA ALA A 2 32.24 -60.42 -3.20
C ALA A 2 30.92 -59.72 -2.87
N SER A 3 30.94 -58.93 -1.78
CA SER A 3 29.79 -58.09 -1.38
C SER A 3 29.73 -56.84 -2.26
N PRO A 4 28.54 -56.35 -2.62
CA PRO A 4 28.38 -55.17 -3.46
C PRO A 4 28.59 -53.90 -2.67
N THR A 5 29.33 -52.97 -3.27
CA THR A 5 29.60 -51.60 -2.78
C THR A 5 28.38 -50.72 -3.01
N GLU A 6 27.85 -50.11 -1.97
CA GLU A 6 26.80 -49.07 -2.03
C GLU A 6 27.38 -47.75 -2.58
N PRO A 7 26.61 -47.00 -3.36
CA PRO A 7 27.04 -45.68 -3.85
C PRO A 7 26.87 -44.62 -2.74
N LYS A 8 27.92 -43.84 -2.51
CA LYS A 8 27.96 -42.69 -1.63
C LYS A 8 27.12 -41.55 -2.24
N GLU A 9 26.00 -41.25 -1.63
CA GLU A 9 25.16 -40.07 -1.86
C GLU A 9 25.93 -38.81 -1.44
N LYS A 10 26.13 -37.91 -2.38
CA LYS A 10 26.72 -36.58 -2.12
C LYS A 10 25.64 -35.68 -1.53
N THR A 11 25.64 -35.51 -0.24
CA THR A 11 24.84 -34.52 0.46
C THR A 11 25.41 -33.12 0.22
N ASP A 12 24.59 -32.27 -0.35
CA ASP A 12 24.83 -30.84 -0.56
C ASP A 12 24.70 -30.12 0.79
N PRO A 13 25.71 -29.40 1.32
CA PRO A 13 25.68 -28.86 2.68
C PRO A 13 24.84 -27.57 2.85
N LYS A 14 24.05 -27.19 1.85
CA LYS A 14 23.18 -25.99 1.91
C LYS A 14 21.67 -26.27 2.06
N ALA A 15 21.28 -27.53 2.23
CA ALA A 15 19.87 -27.92 2.29
C ALA A 15 19.35 -28.18 3.72
N GLU A 16 20.16 -28.02 4.73
CA GLU A 16 19.73 -28.22 6.13
C GLU A 16 19.84 -26.90 6.90
N THR A 17 18.73 -26.25 7.12
CA THR A 17 18.33 -25.64 8.40
C THR A 17 16.97 -24.97 8.25
N ILE A 18 15.92 -25.79 8.16
CA ILE A 18 14.60 -25.36 8.66
C ILE A 18 14.38 -26.14 9.96
N ALA A 19 15.12 -25.79 10.98
CA ALA A 19 14.88 -26.28 12.32
C ALA A 19 13.78 -25.44 12.98
N ARG A 20 12.65 -26.08 13.27
CA ARG A 20 11.68 -25.59 14.25
C ARG A 20 12.36 -25.51 15.61
N VAL A 21 12.76 -24.32 16.03
CA VAL A 21 13.19 -24.05 17.41
C VAL A 21 11.98 -23.54 18.18
N ALA A 22 11.61 -24.25 19.25
CA ALA A 22 10.60 -23.81 20.18
C ALA A 22 11.01 -22.49 20.86
N PRO A 23 10.09 -21.56 21.16
CA PRO A 23 10.42 -20.26 21.69
C PRO A 23 10.87 -20.35 23.14
N LEU A 24 12.05 -19.77 23.43
CA LEU A 24 12.44 -19.38 24.77
C LEU A 24 11.49 -18.27 25.21
N LEU A 25 10.87 -18.42 26.38
CA LEU A 25 9.99 -17.41 26.99
C LEU A 25 10.76 -16.09 27.18
N PRO A 26 10.20 -14.96 26.75
CA PRO A 26 10.87 -13.66 26.92
C PRO A 26 10.78 -13.17 28.36
N GLU A 27 11.90 -12.59 28.85
CA GLU A 27 11.94 -11.80 30.09
C GLU A 27 10.95 -10.62 30.01
N PRO A 28 10.24 -10.26 31.11
CA PRO A 28 9.30 -9.14 31.11
C PRO A 28 10.09 -7.82 31.16
N GLY A 29 9.98 -6.98 30.13
CA GLY A 29 10.50 -5.62 30.17
C GLY A 29 10.95 -4.97 28.87
N LEU A 30 11.09 -5.70 27.75
CA LEU A 30 11.30 -5.10 26.43
C LEU A 30 10.11 -5.47 25.54
N GLU A 31 9.20 -4.54 25.35
CA GLU A 31 8.18 -4.63 24.29
C GLU A 31 8.92 -4.66 22.95
N ARG A 32 9.16 -5.88 22.45
CA ARG A 32 9.79 -6.08 21.12
C ARG A 32 8.79 -5.61 20.07
N ARG A 33 9.16 -4.57 19.36
CA ARG A 33 8.48 -4.15 18.11
C ARG A 33 8.32 -5.37 17.22
N ARG A 34 7.08 -5.73 16.84
CA ARG A 34 6.81 -6.88 15.96
C ARG A 34 6.75 -6.37 14.53
N PRO A 35 7.77 -6.64 13.72
CA PRO A 35 7.81 -6.19 12.34
C PRO A 35 6.69 -6.84 11.53
N ARG A 36 6.14 -6.08 10.60
CA ARG A 36 5.02 -6.49 9.75
C ARG A 36 5.21 -6.03 8.33
N LEU A 37 4.61 -6.77 7.40
CA LEU A 37 4.38 -6.33 6.04
C LEU A 37 2.91 -6.06 5.83
N PHE A 38 2.62 -5.02 5.09
CA PHE A 38 1.28 -4.64 4.69
C PHE A 38 1.22 -4.47 3.17
N SER A 39 0.31 -5.18 2.48
CA SER A 39 0.12 -4.99 1.03
C SER A 39 -0.72 -3.75 0.80
N ILE A 40 -0.11 -2.72 0.23
CA ILE A 40 -0.75 -1.45 -0.10
C ILE A 40 -1.15 -1.35 -1.58
N HIS A 41 -0.65 -2.26 -2.43
CA HIS A 41 -1.02 -2.36 -3.84
C HIS A 41 -0.82 -3.79 -4.36
N GLY A 42 -1.60 -4.18 -5.39
CA GLY A 42 -1.43 -5.44 -6.11
C GLY A 42 -2.03 -6.65 -5.39
N ALA A 43 -1.32 -7.77 -5.45
CA ALA A 43 -1.76 -9.03 -4.86
C ALA A 43 -1.99 -8.90 -3.34
N HIS A 44 -3.10 -9.47 -2.87
CA HIS A 44 -3.47 -9.42 -1.46
C HIS A 44 -3.57 -8.01 -0.88
N LEU A 45 -3.98 -7.02 -1.68
CA LEU A 45 -4.22 -5.65 -1.22
C LEU A 45 -4.94 -5.65 0.13
N GLY A 46 -4.37 -4.91 1.09
CA GLY A 46 -4.90 -4.80 2.45
C GLY A 46 -4.52 -5.94 3.40
N LYS A 47 -3.88 -7.01 2.94
CA LYS A 47 -3.44 -8.10 3.82
C LYS A 47 -2.19 -7.71 4.61
N ARG A 48 -2.12 -8.23 5.84
CA ARG A 48 -0.99 -8.03 6.76
C ARG A 48 -0.35 -9.35 7.11
N TRP A 49 0.97 -9.33 7.26
CA TRP A 49 1.74 -10.47 7.72
C TRP A 49 2.67 -10.03 8.84
N ALA A 50 2.62 -10.71 9.97
CA ALA A 50 3.64 -10.58 11.00
C ALA A 50 4.92 -11.26 10.49
N LEU A 51 6.05 -10.58 10.65
CA LEU A 51 7.35 -11.16 10.34
C LEU A 51 7.89 -11.85 11.59
N GLU A 52 8.21 -13.13 11.43
CA GLU A 52 8.86 -13.92 12.48
C GLU A 52 10.39 -13.71 12.44
N ALA A 53 11.06 -14.05 13.54
CA ALA A 53 12.50 -13.87 13.68
C ALA A 53 13.35 -14.67 12.67
N CYS A 54 12.77 -15.64 11.97
CA CYS A 54 13.44 -16.45 10.97
C CYS A 54 13.46 -15.85 9.56
N GLY A 55 12.87 -14.66 9.39
CA GLY A 55 12.72 -14.06 8.07
C GLY A 55 11.65 -14.72 7.20
N VAL A 56 11.45 -14.21 5.98
CA VAL A 56 10.49 -14.76 5.03
C VAL A 56 10.97 -14.61 3.59
N VAL A 57 10.80 -15.64 2.79
CA VAL A 57 10.93 -15.55 1.32
C VAL A 57 9.59 -15.11 0.74
N ILE A 58 9.65 -14.08 -0.11
CA ILE A 58 8.51 -13.56 -0.86
C ILE A 58 8.65 -14.03 -2.31
N GLY A 59 7.57 -14.53 -2.89
CA GLY A 59 7.59 -15.00 -4.27
C GLY A 59 6.21 -15.43 -4.75
N ARG A 60 6.12 -15.83 -6.01
CA ARG A 60 4.84 -16.28 -6.60
C ARG A 60 4.51 -17.73 -6.27
N ASP A 61 5.52 -18.58 -6.13
CA ASP A 61 5.31 -20.01 -5.93
C ASP A 61 5.10 -20.33 -4.44
N PRO A 62 3.90 -20.75 -4.03
CA PRO A 62 3.61 -21.06 -2.63
C PRO A 62 4.39 -22.28 -2.09
N ALA A 63 4.99 -23.10 -2.95
CA ALA A 63 5.86 -24.19 -2.53
C ALA A 63 7.28 -23.72 -2.15
N GLN A 64 7.68 -22.52 -2.62
CA GLN A 64 9.04 -22.00 -2.45
C GLN A 64 9.08 -20.67 -1.68
N ALA A 65 7.92 -20.01 -1.46
CA ALA A 65 7.79 -18.74 -0.79
C ALA A 65 6.94 -18.88 0.47
N GLY A 66 7.45 -18.38 1.59
CA GLY A 66 6.69 -18.29 2.83
C GLY A 66 5.57 -17.25 2.77
N LEU A 67 5.75 -16.22 1.93
CA LEU A 67 4.76 -15.25 1.56
C LEU A 67 4.52 -15.31 0.05
N ALA A 68 3.44 -15.99 -0.34
CA ALA A 68 3.09 -16.16 -1.74
C ALA A 68 2.28 -14.98 -2.26
N LEU A 69 2.75 -14.35 -3.35
CA LEU A 69 2.08 -13.27 -4.06
C LEU A 69 1.63 -13.79 -5.44
N PRO A 70 0.34 -13.97 -5.70
CA PRO A 70 -0.18 -14.45 -6.98
C PRO A 70 -0.15 -13.35 -8.06
N ASP A 71 1.05 -12.87 -8.38
CA ASP A 71 1.33 -11.80 -9.33
C ASP A 71 2.24 -12.35 -10.43
N PRO A 72 1.84 -12.31 -11.72
CA PRO A 72 2.65 -12.83 -12.83
C PRO A 72 4.01 -12.16 -12.99
N ALA A 73 4.15 -10.90 -12.54
CA ALA A 73 5.41 -10.16 -12.57
C ALA A 73 6.37 -10.54 -11.44
N VAL A 74 5.92 -11.35 -10.46
CA VAL A 74 6.71 -11.86 -9.36
C VAL A 74 7.39 -13.20 -9.73
N SER A 75 8.67 -13.34 -9.45
CA SER A 75 9.40 -14.60 -9.62
C SER A 75 8.97 -15.66 -8.60
N GLY A 76 9.16 -16.95 -8.88
CA GLY A 76 8.80 -18.04 -7.97
C GLY A 76 9.38 -17.83 -6.56
N ARG A 77 10.66 -17.50 -6.48
CA ARG A 77 11.34 -16.85 -5.35
C ARG A 77 11.79 -15.48 -5.86
N HIS A 78 11.39 -14.40 -5.21
CA HIS A 78 11.67 -13.06 -5.70
C HIS A 78 12.66 -12.32 -4.81
N CYS A 79 12.33 -12.16 -3.54
CA CYS A 79 13.22 -11.57 -2.54
C CYS A 79 13.06 -12.27 -1.20
N ALA A 80 14.00 -12.03 -0.30
CA ALA A 80 13.96 -12.50 1.08
C ALA A 80 14.00 -11.29 2.02
N LEU A 81 13.27 -11.36 3.12
CA LEU A 81 13.44 -10.49 4.27
C LEU A 81 14.07 -11.30 5.38
N GLU A 82 15.17 -10.82 5.90
CA GLU A 82 15.94 -11.49 6.96
C GLU A 82 16.12 -10.55 8.14
N LEU A 83 16.00 -11.10 9.35
CA LEU A 83 16.29 -10.38 10.59
C LEU A 83 17.76 -10.61 10.97
N GLU A 84 18.51 -9.53 11.13
CA GLU A 84 19.84 -9.61 11.75
C GLU A 84 19.67 -9.80 13.28
N PRO A 85 20.04 -10.96 13.81
CA PRO A 85 19.74 -11.29 15.23
C PRO A 85 20.43 -10.37 16.25
N VAL A 86 21.56 -9.77 15.88
CA VAL A 86 22.39 -8.93 16.77
C VAL A 86 21.84 -7.51 16.81
N THR A 87 21.48 -6.93 15.68
CA THR A 87 21.01 -5.55 15.57
C THR A 87 19.49 -5.43 15.68
N GLY A 88 18.76 -6.51 15.40
CA GLY A 88 17.30 -6.49 15.32
C GLY A 88 16.77 -5.77 14.08
N GLU A 89 17.63 -5.50 13.11
CA GLU A 89 17.29 -4.83 11.86
C GLU A 89 16.84 -5.84 10.80
N PHE A 90 15.90 -5.44 9.95
CA PHE A 90 15.49 -6.24 8.80
C PHE A 90 16.21 -5.79 7.54
N THR A 91 16.62 -6.77 6.74
CA THR A 91 17.23 -6.55 5.44
C THR A 91 16.38 -7.26 4.38
N VAL A 92 16.10 -6.57 3.27
CA VAL A 92 15.54 -7.19 2.06
C VAL A 92 16.66 -7.47 1.08
N SER A 93 16.65 -8.68 0.51
CA SER A 93 17.65 -9.13 -0.51
C SER A 93 16.91 -9.67 -1.73
N ASP A 94 17.27 -9.20 -2.92
CA ASP A 94 16.77 -9.76 -4.18
C ASP A 94 17.36 -11.14 -4.43
N LEU A 95 16.54 -12.10 -4.78
CA LEU A 95 16.98 -13.50 -5.03
C LEU A 95 17.24 -13.79 -6.50
N GLY A 96 17.70 -12.81 -7.27
CA GLY A 96 17.88 -12.92 -8.72
C GLY A 96 16.53 -12.87 -9.46
N SER A 97 15.64 -12.03 -8.99
CA SER A 97 14.32 -11.90 -9.58
C SER A 97 14.38 -11.35 -11.01
N ARG A 98 13.38 -11.70 -11.84
CA ARG A 98 13.32 -11.27 -13.25
C ARG A 98 13.20 -9.75 -13.39
N ASN A 99 12.36 -9.13 -12.58
CA ASN A 99 12.06 -7.70 -12.68
C ASN A 99 12.84 -6.85 -11.67
N GLY A 100 13.49 -7.48 -10.71
CA GLY A 100 14.21 -6.83 -9.62
C GLY A 100 13.30 -6.45 -8.46
N THR A 101 13.90 -6.25 -7.30
CA THR A 101 13.29 -5.74 -6.08
C THR A 101 13.62 -4.27 -5.95
N PHE A 102 12.63 -3.44 -5.55
CA PHE A 102 12.86 -2.00 -5.32
C PHE A 102 12.40 -1.63 -3.92
N VAL A 103 13.10 -0.71 -3.28
CA VAL A 103 12.70 -0.09 -2.01
C VAL A 103 12.61 1.41 -2.21
N ASN A 104 11.43 1.99 -1.92
CA ASN A 104 11.15 3.41 -2.13
C ASN A 104 11.52 3.89 -3.56
N SER A 105 11.17 3.06 -4.57
CA SER A 105 11.46 3.29 -6.00
C SER A 105 12.94 3.15 -6.42
N GLU A 106 13.85 2.76 -5.53
CA GLU A 106 15.25 2.48 -5.83
C GLU A 106 15.46 0.97 -5.99
N LYS A 107 16.08 0.54 -7.10
CA LYS A 107 16.41 -0.88 -7.33
C LYS A 107 17.53 -1.31 -6.39
N VAL A 108 17.29 -2.41 -5.67
CA VAL A 108 18.24 -2.91 -4.67
C VAL A 108 18.60 -4.37 -4.91
N ALA A 109 19.86 -4.71 -4.66
CA ALA A 109 20.29 -6.10 -4.52
C ALA A 109 20.10 -6.54 -3.06
N GLU A 110 20.42 -5.62 -2.13
CA GLU A 110 20.22 -5.78 -0.69
C GLU A 110 20.06 -4.40 -0.06
N ARG A 111 19.15 -4.30 0.94
CA ARG A 111 18.94 -3.04 1.67
C ARG A 111 18.36 -3.29 3.05
N ARG A 112 18.88 -2.60 4.05
CA ARG A 112 18.25 -2.49 5.38
C ARG A 112 16.94 -1.72 5.28
N LEU A 113 15.93 -2.23 5.96
CA LEU A 113 14.61 -1.64 5.99
C LEU A 113 14.42 -0.74 7.21
N SER A 114 13.83 0.40 6.95
CA SER A 114 13.34 1.34 7.95
C SER A 114 11.82 1.26 8.04
N ASP A 115 11.27 1.65 9.19
CA ASP A 115 9.82 1.72 9.36
C ASP A 115 9.18 2.61 8.30
N GLY A 116 8.16 2.08 7.59
CA GLY A 116 7.46 2.71 6.50
C GLY A 116 8.10 2.55 5.13
N ASP A 117 9.19 1.79 4.99
CA ASP A 117 9.75 1.49 3.67
C ASP A 117 8.79 0.69 2.81
N ARG A 118 8.73 1.04 1.52
CA ARG A 118 7.89 0.37 0.52
C ARG A 118 8.72 -0.52 -0.37
N ILE A 119 8.38 -1.80 -0.35
CA ILE A 119 9.06 -2.84 -1.12
C ILE A 119 8.19 -3.18 -2.33
N PHE A 120 8.72 -2.96 -3.52
CA PHE A 120 8.05 -3.27 -4.78
C PHE A 120 8.53 -4.63 -5.28
N VAL A 121 7.58 -5.53 -5.48
CA VAL A 121 7.77 -6.91 -5.90
C VAL A 121 6.79 -7.20 -7.04
N GLY A 122 7.23 -7.07 -8.28
CA GLY A 122 6.36 -7.09 -9.45
C GLY A 122 5.41 -5.88 -9.44
N GLU A 123 4.12 -6.12 -9.57
CA GLU A 123 3.08 -5.09 -9.44
C GLU A 123 2.60 -4.91 -7.99
N THR A 124 3.11 -5.71 -7.06
CA THR A 124 2.71 -5.67 -5.66
C THR A 124 3.63 -4.74 -4.87
N VAL A 125 3.04 -3.90 -4.04
CA VAL A 125 3.76 -3.01 -3.11
C VAL A 125 3.45 -3.42 -1.69
N LEU A 126 4.50 -3.70 -0.93
CA LEU A 126 4.44 -4.06 0.47
C LEU A 126 5.06 -2.93 1.30
N GLU A 127 4.37 -2.46 2.32
CA GLU A 127 4.93 -1.53 3.31
C GLU A 127 5.46 -2.32 4.51
N PHE A 128 6.70 -2.04 4.88
CA PHE A 128 7.34 -2.59 6.07
C PHE A 128 7.06 -1.69 7.28
N SER A 129 6.66 -2.27 8.41
CA SER A 129 6.39 -1.52 9.64
C SER A 129 6.96 -2.22 10.87
N LEU A 130 7.55 -1.41 11.77
CA LEU A 130 8.13 -1.85 13.05
C LEU A 130 7.21 -1.58 14.25
N ASP A 131 6.04 -0.97 14.07
CA ASP A 131 5.26 -0.42 15.16
C ASP A 131 4.24 -1.39 15.74
N ASP A 132 4.28 -1.57 17.07
CA ASP A 132 3.33 -2.39 17.84
C ASP A 132 2.28 -1.54 18.59
N THR A 133 2.53 -0.26 18.79
CA THR A 133 1.75 0.54 19.76
C THR A 133 0.42 1.07 19.20
N LEU A 134 0.31 1.25 17.89
CA LEU A 134 -0.94 1.65 17.24
C LEU A 134 -1.73 0.45 16.68
N GLY A 135 -1.06 -0.70 16.48
CA GLY A 135 -1.69 -1.94 15.99
C GLY A 135 -2.48 -2.71 17.06
N ALA A 136 -2.18 -2.54 18.34
CA ALA A 136 -2.85 -3.28 19.42
C ALA A 136 -4.33 -2.90 19.57
N GLY A 137 -4.71 -1.67 19.25
CA GLY A 137 -6.12 -1.23 19.21
C GLY A 137 -6.92 -1.80 18.04
N PHE A 138 -6.23 -2.30 17.00
CA PHE A 138 -6.82 -2.83 15.78
C PHE A 138 -7.12 -4.32 15.79
N HIS A 139 -6.41 -5.09 16.61
CA HIS A 139 -6.49 -6.54 16.63
C HIS A 139 -7.60 -7.13 17.50
N SER A 140 -8.35 -6.31 18.24
CA SER A 140 -9.51 -6.79 18.98
C SER A 140 -10.82 -6.86 18.18
N GLY A 141 -10.79 -6.52 16.89
CA GLY A 141 -11.88 -6.75 15.94
C GLY A 141 -11.61 -8.01 15.14
N ILE A 142 -12.04 -9.14 15.66
CA ILE A 142 -12.45 -10.38 14.97
C ILE A 142 -12.19 -10.35 13.46
N ASP A 143 -11.32 -11.27 12.99
CA ASP A 143 -11.00 -11.55 11.59
C ASP A 143 -10.14 -10.53 10.87
N GLY A 144 -8.85 -10.74 10.76
CA GLY A 144 -7.79 -10.14 9.94
C GLY A 144 -8.14 -9.53 8.55
N ARG A 145 -9.34 -8.98 8.39
CA ARG A 145 -9.80 -8.28 7.21
C ARG A 145 -9.44 -6.81 7.32
N VAL A 146 -8.52 -6.37 6.49
CA VAL A 146 -8.45 -4.95 6.16
C VAL A 146 -9.76 -4.63 5.44
N ASP A 147 -10.52 -3.67 5.99
CA ASP A 147 -11.76 -3.20 5.40
C ASP A 147 -11.43 -2.53 4.05
N ILE A 148 -11.66 -3.24 2.97
CA ILE A 148 -11.52 -2.77 1.58
C ILE A 148 -12.93 -2.52 1.04
N ASP A 149 -13.15 -1.38 0.41
CA ASP A 149 -14.36 -1.10 -0.35
C ASP A 149 -14.44 -2.05 -1.55
N ALA A 150 -15.45 -2.88 -1.57
CA ALA A 150 -15.59 -3.96 -2.56
C ALA A 150 -15.77 -3.44 -4.00
N LEU A 151 -16.21 -2.20 -4.18
CA LEU A 151 -16.42 -1.61 -5.50
C LEU A 151 -15.13 -1.05 -6.08
N THR A 152 -14.33 -0.36 -5.29
CA THR A 152 -13.15 0.40 -5.74
C THR A 152 -11.83 -0.29 -5.46
N GLY A 153 -11.83 -1.26 -4.54
CA GLY A 153 -10.60 -1.89 -4.05
C GLY A 153 -9.69 -0.95 -3.26
N LEU A 154 -10.21 0.21 -2.85
CA LEU A 154 -9.54 1.16 -1.95
C LEU A 154 -9.83 0.79 -0.49
N LEU A 155 -9.09 1.39 0.44
CA LEU A 155 -9.42 1.27 1.86
C LEU A 155 -10.83 1.84 2.13
N VAL A 156 -11.52 1.29 3.14
CA VAL A 156 -12.64 2.00 3.75
C VAL A 156 -12.12 3.14 4.63
N LYS A 157 -12.96 4.15 4.87
CA LYS A 157 -12.60 5.37 5.63
C LYS A 157 -11.94 5.05 6.97
N ARG A 158 -12.49 4.11 7.74
CA ARG A 158 -11.95 3.74 9.05
C ARG A 158 -10.50 3.25 8.97
N ALA A 159 -10.18 2.39 8.02
CA ALA A 159 -8.82 1.88 7.84
C ALA A 159 -7.85 2.99 7.40
N PHE A 160 -8.30 3.86 6.52
CA PHE A 160 -7.55 5.02 6.06
C PHE A 160 -7.24 5.99 7.20
N ASP A 161 -8.22 6.32 8.07
CA ASP A 161 -8.03 7.27 9.17
C ASP A 161 -6.93 6.86 10.12
N LEU A 162 -6.79 5.59 10.31
CA LEU A 162 -5.79 5.05 11.20
C LEU A 162 -4.39 5.06 10.57
N GLU A 163 -4.30 4.76 9.29
CA GLU A 163 -3.04 4.93 8.56
C GLU A 163 -2.65 6.42 8.46
N LEU A 164 -3.63 7.30 8.22
CA LEU A 164 -3.40 8.74 8.21
C LEU A 164 -2.90 9.24 9.58
N ALA A 165 -3.51 8.81 10.68
CA ALA A 165 -3.07 9.21 12.03
C ALA A 165 -1.62 8.78 12.31
N ARG A 166 -1.24 7.57 11.90
CA ARG A 166 0.13 7.05 12.02
C ARG A 166 1.13 7.89 11.22
N VAL A 167 0.82 8.12 9.96
CA VAL A 167 1.70 8.89 9.06
C VAL A 167 1.77 10.34 9.49
N PHE A 168 0.66 10.92 9.97
CA PHE A 168 0.61 12.29 10.50
C PHE A 168 1.54 12.48 11.70
N ALA A 169 1.52 11.54 12.66
CA ALA A 169 2.41 11.58 13.82
C ALA A 169 3.89 11.54 13.38
N ARG A 170 4.26 10.62 12.48
CA ARG A 170 5.62 10.48 11.94
C ARG A 170 6.09 11.72 11.19
N ALA A 171 5.23 12.29 10.34
CA ALA A 171 5.55 13.52 9.62
C ALA A 171 5.75 14.70 10.58
N GLY A 172 4.97 14.78 11.68
CA GLY A 172 5.15 15.74 12.76
C GLY A 172 6.48 15.61 13.50
N GLU A 173 7.05 14.40 13.57
CA GLU A 173 8.37 14.09 14.13
C GLU A 173 9.53 14.31 13.14
N GLY A 174 9.23 14.75 11.91
CA GLY A 174 10.24 15.07 10.90
C GLY A 174 10.56 13.93 9.93
N ALA A 175 9.72 12.89 9.86
CA ALA A 175 9.90 11.76 8.93
C ALA A 175 9.59 12.11 7.46
N GLY A 176 9.48 13.38 7.12
CA GLY A 176 9.25 13.88 5.77
C GLY A 176 7.90 14.56 5.57
N PRO A 177 7.70 15.21 4.40
CA PRO A 177 6.47 15.93 4.10
C PRO A 177 5.28 14.99 3.93
N LEU A 178 4.10 15.44 4.37
CA LEU A 178 2.82 14.77 4.23
C LEU A 178 1.84 15.69 3.52
N SER A 179 1.25 15.21 2.43
CA SER A 179 0.14 15.88 1.75
C SER A 179 -1.12 15.02 1.80
N LEU A 180 -2.27 15.66 1.90
CA LEU A 180 -3.59 15.03 1.83
C LEU A 180 -4.34 15.53 0.61
N LEU A 181 -4.93 14.61 -0.15
CA LEU A 181 -5.80 14.87 -1.28
C LEU A 181 -7.23 14.57 -0.89
N MET A 182 -8.13 15.52 -1.15
CA MET A 182 -9.57 15.28 -1.18
C MET A 182 -10.03 15.33 -2.62
N ILE A 183 -10.63 14.25 -3.09
CA ILE A 183 -10.99 14.01 -4.48
C ILE A 183 -12.49 13.79 -4.56
N ASN A 184 -13.15 14.48 -5.45
CA ASN A 184 -14.57 14.27 -5.71
C ASN A 184 -14.81 14.07 -7.21
N LEU A 185 -15.62 13.06 -7.50
CA LEU A 185 -16.12 12.84 -8.86
C LEU A 185 -17.08 14.00 -9.20
N ASP A 186 -16.78 14.72 -10.25
CA ASP A 186 -17.65 15.79 -10.72
C ASP A 186 -18.96 15.20 -11.25
N GLU A 187 -20.02 16.01 -11.29
CA GLU A 187 -21.38 15.60 -11.65
C GLU A 187 -21.38 14.70 -12.88
N LEU A 188 -21.72 13.43 -12.66
CA LEU A 188 -22.13 12.56 -13.77
C LEU A 188 -23.53 13.02 -14.17
N GLU A 189 -23.74 13.43 -15.42
CA GLU A 189 -25.07 13.73 -15.93
C GLU A 189 -26.00 12.56 -15.58
N SER A 190 -26.82 12.76 -14.54
CA SER A 190 -27.75 11.75 -14.06
C SER A 190 -28.93 11.67 -15.01
N THR A 191 -28.82 10.80 -16.00
CA THR A 191 -30.03 10.31 -16.65
C THR A 191 -30.76 9.40 -15.67
N SER A 192 -32.03 9.68 -15.42
CA SER A 192 -32.88 9.08 -14.37
C SER A 192 -33.24 7.59 -14.59
N ASP A 193 -32.54 6.90 -15.47
CA ASP A 193 -32.77 5.49 -15.80
C ASP A 193 -31.86 4.56 -14.99
N GLY A 194 -32.38 3.42 -14.57
CA GLY A 194 -31.61 2.39 -13.83
C GLY A 194 -30.33 1.87 -14.56
N ARG A 195 -30.14 2.24 -15.83
CA ARG A 195 -28.91 2.06 -16.61
C ARG A 195 -27.82 3.04 -16.13
N ALA A 196 -28.17 4.29 -15.81
CA ALA A 196 -27.25 5.30 -15.30
C ALA A 196 -26.62 4.89 -13.96
N GLN A 197 -27.38 4.22 -13.09
CA GLN A 197 -26.87 3.76 -11.80
C GLN A 197 -25.81 2.66 -11.97
N LYS A 198 -25.96 1.74 -12.94
CA LYS A 198 -24.94 0.71 -13.24
C LYS A 198 -23.69 1.33 -13.86
N VAL A 199 -23.85 2.29 -14.76
CA VAL A 199 -22.73 3.03 -15.37
C VAL A 199 -22.01 3.86 -14.29
N GLY A 200 -22.74 4.51 -13.39
CA GLY A 200 -22.17 5.26 -12.25
C GLY A 200 -21.31 4.39 -11.35
N SER A 201 -21.74 3.18 -11.01
CA SER A 201 -20.96 2.26 -10.18
C SER A 201 -19.66 1.81 -10.85
N LEU A 202 -19.71 1.58 -12.15
CA LEU A 202 -18.50 1.24 -12.92
C LEU A 202 -17.52 2.40 -13.01
N CYS A 203 -18.05 3.61 -13.22
CA CYS A 203 -17.29 4.82 -13.23
C CYS A 203 -16.54 5.03 -11.89
N ILE A 204 -17.24 4.85 -10.77
CA ILE A 204 -16.66 4.92 -9.42
C ILE A 204 -15.58 3.85 -9.23
N ALA A 205 -15.81 2.61 -9.68
CA ALA A 205 -14.83 1.53 -9.57
C ALA A 205 -13.55 1.85 -10.35
N GLU A 206 -13.70 2.37 -11.57
CA GLU A 206 -12.56 2.67 -12.44
C GLU A 206 -11.80 3.91 -11.98
N VAL A 207 -12.49 4.96 -11.54
CA VAL A 207 -11.87 6.12 -10.89
C VAL A 207 -11.09 5.67 -9.64
N GLY A 208 -11.68 4.80 -8.81
CA GLY A 208 -10.99 4.21 -7.67
C GLY A 208 -9.71 3.46 -8.07
N ARG A 209 -9.75 2.68 -9.16
CA ARG A 209 -8.58 1.99 -9.71
C ARG A 209 -7.50 3.00 -10.15
N ILE A 210 -7.86 4.04 -10.89
CA ILE A 210 -6.92 5.06 -11.37
C ILE A 210 -6.27 5.79 -10.17
N ILE A 211 -7.06 6.16 -9.15
CA ILE A 211 -6.54 6.78 -7.92
C ILE A 211 -5.56 5.83 -7.23
N ARG A 212 -5.94 4.58 -7.00
CA ARG A 212 -5.10 3.57 -6.35
C ARG A 212 -3.75 3.42 -7.04
N GLU A 213 -3.74 3.26 -8.36
CA GLU A 213 -2.52 3.15 -9.15
C GLU A 213 -1.68 4.43 -9.08
N GLY A 214 -2.33 5.59 -9.13
CA GLY A 214 -1.66 6.88 -9.06
C GLY A 214 -0.92 7.09 -7.76
N VAL A 215 -1.51 6.72 -6.62
CA VAL A 215 -0.89 6.95 -5.29
C VAL A 215 -0.04 5.79 -4.78
N ALA A 216 -0.01 4.64 -5.46
CA ALA A 216 0.59 3.40 -4.97
C ALA A 216 2.04 3.53 -4.51
N THR A 217 2.83 4.38 -5.17
CA THR A 217 4.26 4.60 -4.86
C THR A 217 4.50 5.61 -3.75
N ALA A 218 3.51 6.43 -3.42
CA ALA A 218 3.69 7.56 -2.51
C ALA A 218 2.68 7.63 -1.37
N GLY A 219 1.62 6.81 -1.37
CA GLY A 219 0.60 6.89 -0.35
C GLY A 219 -0.39 5.75 -0.40
N CYS A 220 -1.54 5.97 0.21
CA CYS A 220 -2.71 5.13 0.01
C CYS A 220 -3.97 5.98 -0.08
N ALA A 221 -5.07 5.36 -0.53
CA ALA A 221 -6.34 6.04 -0.72
C ALA A 221 -7.50 5.24 -0.14
N CYS A 222 -8.59 5.93 0.16
CA CYS A 222 -9.85 5.32 0.55
C CYS A 222 -11.03 5.91 -0.21
N ARG A 223 -12.12 5.16 -0.21
CA ARG A 223 -13.43 5.70 -0.55
C ARG A 223 -14.07 6.32 0.70
N ASN A 224 -14.30 7.62 0.66
CA ASN A 224 -14.88 8.37 1.78
C ASN A 224 -16.41 8.33 1.78
N SER A 225 -17.01 8.49 0.60
CA SER A 225 -18.46 8.42 0.40
C SER A 225 -18.82 7.83 -0.97
N SER A 226 -19.99 8.12 -1.50
CA SER A 226 -20.45 7.62 -2.80
C SER A 226 -19.52 8.01 -3.96
N ASP A 227 -19.07 9.25 -3.97
CA ASP A 227 -18.35 9.93 -5.05
C ASP A 227 -17.12 10.69 -4.57
N GLU A 228 -16.76 10.52 -3.28
CA GLU A 228 -15.60 11.16 -2.66
C GLU A 228 -14.54 10.13 -2.29
N PHE A 229 -13.28 10.52 -2.53
CA PHE A 229 -12.11 9.74 -2.18
C PHE A 229 -11.12 10.61 -1.41
N LEU A 230 -10.35 9.98 -0.53
CA LEU A 230 -9.22 10.59 0.14
C LEU A 230 -7.96 9.85 -0.23
N ALA A 231 -6.86 10.58 -0.31
CA ALA A 231 -5.53 9.97 -0.43
C ALA A 231 -4.52 10.78 0.39
N PHE A 232 -3.55 10.13 0.99
CA PHE A 232 -2.38 10.82 1.52
C PHE A 232 -1.13 10.40 0.76
N LEU A 233 -0.16 11.32 0.70
CA LEU A 233 1.14 11.13 0.05
C LEU A 233 2.23 11.41 1.08
N HIS A 234 3.09 10.42 1.33
CA HIS A 234 4.19 10.52 2.30
C HIS A 234 5.30 9.49 2.01
N PRO A 235 6.58 9.82 2.09
CA PRO A 235 7.10 11.19 2.14
C PRO A 235 7.15 11.80 0.72
N LEU A 236 6.34 12.79 0.45
CA LEU A 236 6.30 13.44 -0.87
C LEU A 236 6.00 14.93 -0.72
N GLU A 237 6.87 15.78 -1.28
CA GLU A 237 6.71 17.24 -1.29
C GLU A 237 5.45 17.69 -2.05
N LEU A 238 4.87 18.81 -1.65
CA LEU A 238 3.65 19.37 -2.24
C LEU A 238 3.73 19.53 -3.77
N SER A 239 4.86 19.99 -4.29
CA SER A 239 5.08 20.15 -5.73
C SER A 239 4.89 18.85 -6.49
N ARG A 240 5.47 17.76 -6.00
CA ARG A 240 5.33 16.43 -6.58
C ARG A 240 3.95 15.84 -6.32
N GLY A 241 3.35 16.16 -5.18
CA GLY A 241 1.96 15.82 -4.87
C GLY A 241 0.98 16.48 -5.84
N MET A 242 1.19 17.73 -6.19
CA MET A 242 0.42 18.46 -7.22
C MET A 242 0.57 17.83 -8.61
N GLU A 243 1.79 17.48 -9.02
CA GLU A 243 2.03 16.78 -10.29
C GLU A 243 1.30 15.44 -10.34
N LEU A 244 1.35 14.67 -9.25
CA LEU A 244 0.67 13.38 -9.15
C LEU A 244 -0.86 13.53 -9.20
N ALA A 245 -1.39 14.50 -8.47
CA ALA A 245 -2.82 14.82 -8.48
C ALA A 245 -3.29 15.20 -9.90
N GLU A 246 -2.52 16.01 -10.62
CA GLU A 246 -2.82 16.39 -12.00
C GLU A 246 -2.74 15.19 -12.96
N GLN A 247 -1.79 14.29 -12.78
CA GLN A 247 -1.73 13.04 -13.56
C GLN A 247 -2.97 12.16 -13.32
N ILE A 248 -3.40 12.01 -12.07
CA ILE A 248 -4.61 11.27 -11.73
C ILE A 248 -5.83 11.92 -12.39
N ARG A 249 -5.98 13.25 -12.26
CA ARG A 249 -7.07 14.01 -12.87
C ARG A 249 -7.09 13.82 -14.39
N ALA A 250 -5.95 14.00 -15.04
CA ALA A 250 -5.84 13.89 -16.49
C ALA A 250 -6.16 12.47 -16.98
N ARG A 251 -5.72 11.43 -16.25
CA ARG A 251 -6.05 10.03 -16.58
C ARG A 251 -7.54 9.76 -16.46
N VAL A 252 -8.21 10.30 -15.46
CA VAL A 252 -9.68 10.16 -15.30
C VAL A 252 -10.39 10.88 -16.45
N ALA A 253 -10.00 12.12 -16.73
CA ALA A 253 -10.62 12.90 -17.82
C ALA A 253 -10.41 12.32 -19.23
N ALA A 254 -9.32 11.57 -19.42
CA ALA A 254 -9.02 10.90 -20.69
C ALA A 254 -9.64 9.48 -20.80
N TYR A 255 -10.26 8.99 -19.73
CA TYR A 255 -10.81 7.64 -19.73
C TYR A 255 -12.20 7.65 -20.36
N GLU A 256 -12.34 6.86 -21.43
CA GLU A 256 -13.61 6.70 -22.13
C GLU A 256 -14.39 5.54 -21.50
N PHE A 257 -15.46 5.87 -20.80
CA PHE A 257 -16.38 4.87 -20.26
C PHE A 257 -17.45 4.56 -21.29
N GLU A 258 -17.43 3.35 -21.82
CA GLU A 258 -18.51 2.86 -22.68
C GLU A 258 -19.07 1.56 -22.09
N ARG A 259 -20.38 1.54 -21.85
CA ARG A 259 -21.10 0.33 -21.51
C ARG A 259 -22.55 0.39 -21.96
N ASP A 260 -23.03 -0.70 -22.55
CA ASP A 260 -24.41 -0.85 -23.02
C ASP A 260 -24.85 0.29 -23.96
N GLY A 261 -23.90 0.86 -24.75
CA GLY A 261 -24.14 1.97 -25.67
C GLY A 261 -24.23 3.35 -24.97
N VAL A 262 -23.90 3.44 -23.70
CA VAL A 262 -23.80 4.71 -22.95
C VAL A 262 -22.33 5.08 -22.79
N GLN A 263 -21.93 6.22 -23.37
CA GLN A 263 -20.62 6.83 -23.13
C GLN A 263 -20.72 7.87 -22.00
N VAL A 264 -19.76 7.83 -21.09
CA VAL A 264 -19.65 8.78 -19.97
C VAL A 264 -18.21 9.29 -19.90
N HIS A 265 -18.03 10.59 -19.75
CA HIS A 265 -16.74 11.25 -19.59
C HIS A 265 -16.66 11.84 -18.19
N PRO A 266 -16.26 11.05 -17.18
CA PRO A 266 -16.14 11.57 -15.84
C PRO A 266 -14.96 12.51 -15.72
N THR A 267 -15.10 13.51 -14.88
CA THR A 267 -13.99 14.32 -14.40
C THR A 267 -13.93 14.28 -12.88
N ILE A 268 -12.80 14.66 -12.34
CA ILE A 268 -12.60 14.78 -10.90
C ILE A 268 -12.04 16.15 -10.55
N SER A 269 -12.51 16.70 -9.45
CA SER A 269 -11.90 17.87 -8.81
C SER A 269 -11.08 17.39 -7.61
N ILE A 270 -9.91 17.97 -7.42
CA ILE A 270 -8.96 17.59 -6.38
C ILE A 270 -8.55 18.82 -5.58
N GLY A 271 -8.68 18.72 -4.25
CA GLY A 271 -8.04 19.62 -3.29
C GLY A 271 -6.84 18.95 -2.66
N ILE A 272 -5.70 19.64 -2.58
CA ILE A 272 -4.51 19.13 -1.91
C ILE A 272 -4.07 20.12 -0.81
N ALA A 273 -3.69 19.59 0.35
CA ALA A 273 -3.08 20.34 1.44
C ALA A 273 -1.86 19.62 1.97
N GLU A 274 -0.81 20.38 2.31
CA GLU A 274 0.41 19.86 2.94
C GLU A 274 0.40 20.13 4.45
N LEU A 275 0.88 19.15 5.22
CA LEU A 275 1.04 19.29 6.66
C LEU A 275 2.06 20.37 6.98
N HIS A 276 1.66 21.33 7.81
CA HIS A 276 2.54 22.35 8.37
C HIS A 276 2.17 22.63 9.84
N ARG A 277 2.99 23.42 10.54
CA ARG A 277 2.84 23.71 11.98
C ARG A 277 1.48 24.32 12.39
N GLY A 278 0.76 24.92 11.45
CA GLY A 278 -0.58 25.49 11.67
C GLY A 278 -1.72 24.45 11.63
N LEU A 279 -1.43 23.20 11.31
CA LEU A 279 -2.41 22.11 11.21
C LEU A 279 -2.11 21.04 12.29
N PRO A 280 -2.57 21.24 13.55
CA PRO A 280 -2.14 20.42 14.69
C PRO A 280 -2.74 19.01 14.72
N THR A 281 -3.79 18.74 13.94
CA THR A 281 -4.46 17.42 13.91
C THR A 281 -4.76 16.99 12.49
N PRO A 282 -4.96 15.67 12.25
CA PRO A 282 -5.41 15.16 10.96
C PRO A 282 -6.69 15.84 10.45
N ASP A 283 -7.61 16.20 11.34
CA ASP A 283 -8.86 16.86 10.96
C ASP A 283 -8.64 18.27 10.36
N HIS A 284 -7.65 19.02 10.89
CA HIS A 284 -7.29 20.30 10.29
C HIS A 284 -6.67 20.14 8.90
N LEU A 285 -5.88 19.08 8.69
CA LEU A 285 -5.33 18.77 7.37
C LEU A 285 -6.44 18.34 6.40
N LEU A 286 -7.42 17.55 6.85
CA LEU A 286 -8.62 17.21 6.09
C LEU A 286 -9.41 18.45 5.71
N GLN A 287 -9.64 19.36 6.65
CA GLN A 287 -10.36 20.62 6.40
C GLN A 287 -9.63 21.48 5.37
N ALA A 288 -8.31 21.61 5.46
CA ALA A 288 -7.52 22.38 4.50
C ALA A 288 -7.62 21.80 3.07
N ALA A 289 -7.62 20.48 2.94
CA ALA A 289 -7.81 19.80 1.65
C ALA A 289 -9.23 19.98 1.11
N ASP A 290 -10.26 19.98 2.00
CA ASP A 290 -11.66 20.25 1.62
C ASP A 290 -11.85 21.68 1.11
N GLU A 291 -11.27 22.66 1.79
CA GLU A 291 -11.28 24.05 1.33
C GLU A 291 -10.60 24.22 -0.05
N ALA A 292 -9.52 23.46 -0.28
CA ALA A 292 -8.88 23.43 -1.59
C ALA A 292 -9.79 22.78 -2.65
N LEU A 293 -10.45 21.67 -2.34
CA LEU A 293 -11.43 21.04 -3.22
C LEU A 293 -12.59 21.97 -3.56
N PHE A 294 -13.10 22.71 -2.56
CA PHE A 294 -14.14 23.70 -2.79
C PHE A 294 -13.69 24.78 -3.78
N ARG A 295 -12.41 25.26 -3.68
CA ARG A 295 -11.84 26.19 -4.68
C ARG A 295 -11.80 25.58 -6.07
N ALA A 296 -11.36 24.31 -6.21
CA ALA A 296 -11.35 23.62 -7.47
C ALA A 296 -12.75 23.53 -8.11
N LYS A 297 -13.76 23.12 -7.32
CA LYS A 297 -15.15 23.05 -7.79
C LYS A 297 -15.70 24.42 -8.23
N ARG A 298 -15.42 25.50 -7.48
CA ARG A 298 -15.86 26.87 -7.83
C ARG A 298 -15.15 27.44 -9.06
N ALA A 299 -13.93 27.06 -9.31
CA ALA A 299 -13.15 27.56 -10.45
C ALA A 299 -13.46 26.82 -11.76
N GLY A 300 -14.45 25.91 -11.78
CA GLY A 300 -14.94 25.29 -13.01
C GLY A 300 -14.82 23.75 -13.01
N ARG A 301 -14.50 23.12 -11.87
CA ARG A 301 -14.30 21.67 -11.75
C ARG A 301 -13.12 21.15 -12.60
N ASN A 302 -12.96 19.82 -12.68
CA ASN A 302 -11.93 19.15 -13.49
C ASN A 302 -10.52 19.79 -13.34
N GLN A 303 -10.11 20.03 -12.12
CA GLN A 303 -8.83 20.68 -11.80
C GLN A 303 -8.33 20.34 -10.41
N VAL A 304 -7.04 20.64 -10.18
CA VAL A 304 -6.38 20.53 -8.88
C VAL A 304 -6.25 21.93 -8.27
N SER A 305 -6.55 22.07 -6.99
CA SER A 305 -6.35 23.30 -6.19
C SER A 305 -5.64 22.97 -4.88
N ARG A 306 -4.88 23.93 -4.37
CA ARG A 306 -4.20 23.86 -3.07
C ARG A 306 -4.74 24.90 -2.10
#